data_5df3aa2aed76991ec43dd6615a2652c1
#
_entry.id   5df3aa2aed76991ec43dd6615a2652c1
#
_cell.length_a   1.000
_cell.length_b   1.000
_cell.length_c   1.000
_cell.angle_alpha   90.00
_cell.angle_beta   90.00
_cell.angle_gamma   90.00
#
_symmetry.space_group_name_H-M   'P 1'
#
loop_
_entity.id
_entity.type
_entity.pdbx_description
1 polymer ?
#
loop_
_entity_poly.entity_id
_entity_poly.type
_entity_poly.pdbx_seq_one_letter_code
_entity_poly.pdbx_strand_id
1 'polypeptide(L)'
;MKNKGFTLFVSIVVTGTLLLIATTIVNVALKESFITGAARESQYAFYAADSGMECALYWDVQNPSGVSAFATTTGSTIFCNKDANNSGNEWSVGGSDTSTIREITFEPDPYCARVVVRKFMDGAIEVTEIESQGYNTCDPNNARRVERAVKATY
;
A
#
# COMPACT_ATOMS: atom_id res chain seq x y z
N MET A 1 -49.95 -51.63 6.45
CA MET A 1 -49.03 -50.87 5.55
C MET A 1 -49.02 -49.42 6.01
N LYS A 2 -48.18 -49.14 7.02
CA LYS A 2 -48.22 -47.85 7.77
C LYS A 2 -46.98 -47.03 7.44
N ASN A 3 -47.20 -45.77 7.03
CA ASN A 3 -46.30 -44.60 7.15
C ASN A 3 -45.02 -44.54 6.29
N LYS A 4 -44.87 -45.27 5.19
CA LYS A 4 -43.69 -45.15 4.29
C LYS A 4 -43.67 -43.79 3.54
N GLY A 5 -44.83 -43.17 3.28
CA GLY A 5 -44.92 -41.84 2.64
C GLY A 5 -44.52 -40.68 3.55
N PHE A 6 -44.80 -40.76 4.83
CA PHE A 6 -44.46 -39.72 5.79
C PHE A 6 -42.94 -39.59 6.00
N THR A 7 -42.24 -40.73 6.12
CA THR A 7 -40.76 -40.75 6.26
C THR A 7 -40.06 -40.15 5.03
N LEU A 8 -40.57 -40.44 3.83
CA LEU A 8 -40.02 -39.89 2.58
C LEU A 8 -40.24 -38.35 2.52
N PHE A 9 -41.41 -37.86 2.93
CA PHE A 9 -41.70 -36.44 2.97
C PHE A 9 -40.76 -35.73 3.96
N VAL A 10 -40.59 -36.26 5.18
CA VAL A 10 -39.69 -35.67 6.19
C VAL A 10 -38.24 -35.68 5.71
N SER A 11 -37.79 -36.76 5.05
CA SER A 11 -36.41 -36.80 4.55
C SER A 11 -36.12 -35.76 3.46
N ILE A 12 -37.10 -35.53 2.56
CA ILE A 12 -36.94 -34.46 1.52
C ILE A 12 -36.88 -33.07 2.14
N VAL A 13 -37.73 -32.79 3.13
CA VAL A 13 -37.75 -31.51 3.80
C VAL A 13 -36.42 -31.27 4.55
N VAL A 14 -35.94 -32.28 5.29
CA VAL A 14 -34.66 -32.18 6.04
C VAL A 14 -33.48 -32.02 5.08
N THR A 15 -33.38 -32.82 4.02
CA THR A 15 -32.30 -32.67 3.04
C THR A 15 -32.37 -31.34 2.30
N GLY A 16 -33.55 -30.85 1.96
CA GLY A 16 -33.74 -29.56 1.32
C GLY A 16 -33.26 -28.39 2.21
N THR A 17 -33.62 -28.41 3.51
CA THR A 17 -33.17 -27.40 4.44
C THR A 17 -31.65 -27.43 4.68
N LEU A 18 -31.06 -28.61 4.78
CA LEU A 18 -29.58 -28.77 4.93
C LEU A 18 -28.85 -28.26 3.68
N LEU A 19 -29.35 -28.51 2.47
CA LEU A 19 -28.76 -27.97 1.25
C LEU A 19 -28.82 -26.45 1.18
N LEU A 20 -29.93 -25.83 1.60
CA LEU A 20 -30.04 -24.37 1.67
C LEU A 20 -29.05 -23.77 2.65
N ILE A 21 -28.89 -24.37 3.81
CA ILE A 21 -27.91 -23.92 4.81
C ILE A 21 -26.47 -24.08 4.26
N ALA A 22 -26.16 -25.21 3.67
CA ALA A 22 -24.84 -25.47 3.11
C ALA A 22 -24.45 -24.45 2.02
N THR A 23 -25.38 -24.14 1.10
CA THR A 23 -25.14 -23.17 0.02
C THR A 23 -24.93 -21.75 0.55
N THR A 24 -25.64 -21.34 1.60
CA THR A 24 -25.45 -20.02 2.23
C THR A 24 -24.08 -19.91 2.90
N ILE A 25 -23.65 -20.94 3.63
CA ILE A 25 -22.33 -20.97 4.29
C ILE A 25 -21.21 -20.87 3.24
N VAL A 26 -21.28 -21.64 2.16
CA VAL A 26 -20.26 -21.59 1.10
C VAL A 26 -20.19 -20.20 0.46
N ASN A 27 -21.32 -19.57 0.16
CA ASN A 27 -21.35 -18.23 -0.41
C ASN A 27 -20.74 -17.17 0.52
N VAL A 28 -20.98 -17.26 1.82
CA VAL A 28 -20.37 -16.36 2.80
C VAL A 28 -18.85 -16.58 2.88
N ALA A 29 -18.41 -17.84 2.98
CA ALA A 29 -16.99 -18.18 3.05
C ALA A 29 -16.19 -17.70 1.81
N LEU A 30 -16.76 -17.80 0.62
CA LEU A 30 -16.15 -17.28 -0.60
C LEU A 30 -16.00 -15.75 -0.54
N LYS A 31 -17.04 -15.03 -0.11
CA LYS A 31 -16.98 -13.57 0.03
C LYS A 31 -15.93 -13.14 1.05
N GLU A 32 -15.85 -13.81 2.19
CA GLU A 32 -14.83 -13.54 3.22
C GLU A 32 -13.41 -13.77 2.69
N SER A 33 -13.20 -14.82 1.90
CA SER A 33 -11.91 -15.09 1.27
C SER A 33 -11.48 -13.96 0.33
N PHE A 34 -12.39 -13.43 -0.49
CA PHE A 34 -12.11 -12.31 -1.38
C PHE A 34 -11.80 -11.01 -0.61
N ILE A 35 -12.57 -10.71 0.43
CA ILE A 35 -12.38 -9.51 1.26
C ILE A 35 -11.04 -9.60 1.99
N THR A 36 -10.69 -10.75 2.55
CA THR A 36 -9.42 -10.94 3.25
C THR A 36 -8.23 -10.79 2.31
N GLY A 37 -8.33 -11.32 1.07
CA GLY A 37 -7.31 -11.11 0.05
C GLY A 37 -7.11 -9.64 -0.29
N ALA A 38 -8.20 -8.91 -0.55
CA ALA A 38 -8.13 -7.48 -0.84
C ALA A 38 -7.60 -6.64 0.33
N ALA A 39 -7.96 -6.99 1.56
CA ALA A 39 -7.44 -6.34 2.76
C ALA A 39 -5.92 -6.52 2.90
N ARG A 40 -5.41 -7.72 2.64
CA ARG A 40 -3.98 -8.02 2.66
C ARG A 40 -3.21 -7.19 1.62
N GLU A 41 -3.68 -7.14 0.38
CA GLU A 41 -3.07 -6.31 -0.66
C GLU A 41 -3.05 -4.82 -0.29
N SER A 42 -4.12 -4.36 0.36
CA SER A 42 -4.21 -2.99 0.88
C SER A 42 -3.19 -2.70 1.99
N GLN A 43 -2.91 -3.68 2.86
CA GLN A 43 -1.89 -3.54 3.89
C GLN A 43 -0.48 -3.43 3.28
N TYR A 44 -0.17 -4.22 2.28
CA TYR A 44 1.11 -4.13 1.59
C TYR A 44 1.33 -2.77 0.94
N ALA A 45 0.31 -2.26 0.26
CA ALA A 45 0.35 -0.92 -0.32
C ALA A 45 0.54 0.17 0.76
N PHE A 46 -0.11 0.02 1.92
CA PHE A 46 0.05 0.95 3.03
C PHE A 46 1.47 0.92 3.61
N TYR A 47 2.04 -0.26 3.86
CA TYR A 47 3.42 -0.37 4.36
C TYR A 47 4.44 0.18 3.37
N ALA A 48 4.22 -0.02 2.07
CA ALA A 48 5.08 0.59 1.05
C ALA A 48 5.01 2.13 1.11
N ALA A 49 3.79 2.70 1.26
CA ALA A 49 3.62 4.14 1.41
C ALA A 49 4.30 4.69 2.67
N ASP A 50 4.15 3.99 3.78
CA ASP A 50 4.74 4.36 5.08
C ASP A 50 6.27 4.34 5.00
N SER A 51 6.86 3.28 4.46
CA SER A 51 8.31 3.19 4.25
C SER A 51 8.85 4.29 3.33
N GLY A 52 8.11 4.64 2.28
CA GLY A 52 8.46 5.77 1.41
C GLY A 52 8.42 7.11 2.15
N MET A 53 7.41 7.31 2.99
CA MET A 53 7.29 8.48 3.86
C MET A 53 8.46 8.59 4.84
N GLU A 54 8.81 7.49 5.52
CA GLU A 54 9.93 7.45 6.46
C GLU A 54 11.26 7.80 5.78
N CYS A 55 11.49 7.26 4.57
CA CYS A 55 12.69 7.61 3.81
C CYS A 55 12.76 9.11 3.53
N ALA A 56 11.66 9.72 3.07
CA ALA A 56 11.64 11.15 2.78
C ALA A 56 11.84 12.00 4.06
N LEU A 57 11.16 11.66 5.14
CA LEU A 57 11.32 12.32 6.44
C LEU A 57 12.76 12.23 6.96
N TYR A 58 13.40 11.07 6.83
CA TYR A 58 14.79 10.89 7.23
C TYR A 58 15.71 11.87 6.48
N TRP A 59 15.58 11.96 5.18
CA TRP A 59 16.42 12.83 4.36
C TRP A 59 16.05 14.30 4.47
N ASP A 60 14.83 14.63 4.85
CA ASP A 60 14.44 16.03 5.10
C ASP A 60 14.89 16.52 6.47
N VAL A 61 14.67 15.74 7.52
CA VAL A 61 14.82 16.20 8.92
C VAL A 61 16.12 15.69 9.55
N GLN A 62 16.53 14.45 9.29
CA GLN A 62 17.66 13.78 9.93
C GLN A 62 18.90 13.64 9.03
N ASN A 63 18.91 14.30 7.88
CA ASN A 63 20.05 14.24 6.97
C ASN A 63 21.38 14.45 7.70
N PRO A 64 22.36 13.53 7.59
CA PRO A 64 23.66 13.64 8.22
C PRO A 64 24.44 14.92 7.87
N SER A 65 24.13 15.57 6.76
CA SER A 65 24.72 16.86 6.36
C SER A 65 24.22 18.06 7.18
N GLY A 66 23.17 17.88 8.00
CA GLY A 66 22.53 18.94 8.77
C GLY A 66 21.66 19.89 7.94
N VAL A 67 21.50 19.64 6.65
CA VAL A 67 20.66 20.41 5.73
C VAL A 67 19.69 19.45 5.04
N SER A 68 18.45 19.86 4.86
CA SER A 68 17.46 19.06 4.12
C SER A 68 17.98 18.67 2.74
N ALA A 69 17.86 17.39 2.40
CA ALA A 69 18.18 16.91 1.05
C ALA A 69 17.22 17.47 -0.01
N PHE A 70 16.04 17.91 0.42
CA PHE A 70 15.01 18.52 -0.43
C PHE A 70 15.04 20.04 -0.42
N ALA A 71 16.16 20.65 0.01
CA ALA A 71 16.29 22.10 0.00
C ALA A 71 16.04 22.67 -1.40
N THR A 72 15.30 23.77 -1.51
CA THR A 72 14.91 24.37 -2.78
C THR A 72 16.08 24.95 -3.57
N THR A 73 17.18 25.27 -2.88
CA THR A 73 18.36 25.94 -3.44
C THR A 73 19.48 24.99 -3.86
N THR A 74 19.53 23.78 -3.31
CA THR A 74 20.65 22.85 -3.55
C THR A 74 20.13 21.44 -3.83
N GLY A 75 20.67 20.81 -4.86
CA GLY A 75 20.41 19.40 -5.16
C GLY A 75 21.20 18.46 -4.26
N SER A 76 20.63 17.33 -3.95
CA SER A 76 21.25 16.25 -3.18
C SER A 76 20.94 14.91 -3.82
N THR A 77 21.77 13.91 -3.53
CA THR A 77 21.50 12.52 -3.89
C THR A 77 21.08 11.76 -2.65
N ILE A 78 19.95 11.07 -2.71
CA ILE A 78 19.40 10.28 -1.62
C ILE A 78 19.25 8.82 -2.01
N PHE A 79 19.17 7.98 -1.01
CA PHE A 79 19.03 6.54 -1.16
C PHE A 79 17.94 6.04 -0.23
N CYS A 80 16.99 5.28 -0.76
CA CYS A 80 15.99 4.58 0.03
C CYS A 80 16.12 3.08 -0.25
N ASN A 81 16.02 2.25 0.77
CA ASN A 81 16.05 0.80 0.65
C ASN A 81 17.25 0.28 -0.19
N LYS A 82 18.48 0.55 0.29
CA LYS A 82 19.68 -0.01 -0.33
C LYS A 82 19.70 -1.52 -0.15
N ASP A 83 19.92 -2.23 -1.24
CA ASP A 83 20.22 -3.65 -1.20
C ASP A 83 21.64 -3.95 -0.62
N ALA A 84 21.93 -5.23 -0.37
CA ALA A 84 23.22 -5.66 0.16
C ALA A 84 24.40 -5.34 -0.79
N ASN A 85 24.13 -5.11 -2.07
CA ASN A 85 25.12 -4.78 -3.09
C ASN A 85 25.30 -3.26 -3.26
N ASN A 86 24.58 -2.46 -2.47
CA ASN A 86 24.62 -1.00 -2.51
C ASN A 86 24.19 -0.43 -3.87
N SER A 87 23.42 -1.18 -4.65
CA SER A 87 22.90 -0.80 -5.95
C SER A 87 21.38 -0.50 -5.87
N GLY A 88 20.92 0.38 -6.73
CA GLY A 88 19.52 0.73 -6.87
C GLY A 88 19.03 1.83 -5.93
N ASN A 89 17.84 2.30 -6.22
CA ASN A 89 17.09 3.25 -5.40
C ASN A 89 17.83 4.55 -5.04
N GLU A 90 18.52 5.12 -6.03
CA GLU A 90 19.21 6.40 -5.94
C GLU A 90 18.46 7.48 -6.71
N TRP A 91 18.22 8.63 -6.07
CA TRP A 91 17.52 9.75 -6.70
C TRP A 91 18.22 11.06 -6.42
N SER A 92 18.28 11.90 -7.47
CA SER A 92 18.64 13.31 -7.33
C SER A 92 17.38 14.08 -6.93
N VAL A 93 17.43 14.77 -5.80
CA VAL A 93 16.34 15.56 -5.21
C VAL A 93 16.83 16.95 -4.80
N GLY A 94 15.91 17.84 -4.48
CA GLY A 94 16.25 19.22 -4.11
C GLY A 94 16.55 20.11 -5.32
N GLY A 95 16.96 21.35 -5.07
CA GLY A 95 17.20 22.35 -6.12
C GLY A 95 15.92 22.87 -6.78
N SER A 96 14.75 22.54 -6.26
CA SER A 96 13.43 22.98 -6.74
C SER A 96 12.38 22.82 -5.64
N ASP A 97 11.24 23.50 -5.80
CA ASP A 97 10.12 23.46 -4.86
C ASP A 97 9.44 22.07 -4.80
N THR A 98 9.67 21.24 -5.79
CA THR A 98 9.09 19.90 -5.86
C THR A 98 10.15 18.89 -6.23
N SER A 99 10.29 17.85 -5.40
CA SER A 99 11.16 16.71 -5.65
C SER A 99 10.33 15.42 -5.71
N THR A 100 10.65 14.54 -6.65
CA THR A 100 9.93 13.28 -6.81
C THR A 100 10.91 12.11 -6.77
N ILE A 101 10.68 11.19 -5.85
CA ILE A 101 11.28 9.87 -5.81
C ILE A 101 10.32 8.94 -6.57
N ARG A 102 10.71 8.48 -7.75
CA ARG A 102 9.75 7.88 -8.68
C ARG A 102 9.31 6.48 -8.31
N GLU A 103 10.24 5.64 -7.86
CA GLU A 103 9.95 4.24 -7.58
C GLU A 103 10.95 3.69 -6.57
N ILE A 104 10.49 3.50 -5.34
CA ILE A 104 11.24 2.80 -4.31
C ILE A 104 10.76 1.34 -4.36
N THR A 105 11.63 0.41 -4.72
CA THR A 105 11.32 -1.02 -4.72
C THR A 105 11.72 -1.65 -3.40
N PHE A 106 10.94 -2.61 -2.91
CA PHE A 106 11.16 -3.30 -1.63
C PHE A 106 11.47 -4.79 -1.88
N GLU A 107 12.58 -5.07 -2.53
CA GLU A 107 12.99 -6.45 -2.81
C GLU A 107 13.21 -7.29 -1.54
N PRO A 108 12.81 -8.57 -1.54
CA PRO A 108 12.32 -9.37 -2.67
C PRO A 108 10.82 -9.23 -2.98
N ASP A 109 10.14 -8.34 -2.30
CA ASP A 109 8.70 -8.17 -2.40
C ASP A 109 8.30 -7.33 -3.64
N PRO A 110 7.12 -7.57 -4.23
CA PRO A 110 6.68 -6.85 -5.43
C PRO A 110 6.14 -5.45 -5.16
N TYR A 111 6.33 -4.92 -3.93
CA TYR A 111 5.79 -3.60 -3.54
C TYR A 111 6.70 -2.48 -4.00
N CYS A 112 6.10 -1.32 -4.20
CA CYS A 112 6.86 -0.09 -4.42
C CYS A 112 6.12 1.13 -3.90
N ALA A 113 6.88 2.21 -3.72
CA ALA A 113 6.34 3.50 -3.37
C ALA A 113 6.83 4.59 -4.32
N ARG A 114 6.02 5.62 -4.45
CA ARG A 114 6.36 6.87 -5.10
C ARG A 114 6.19 7.99 -4.08
N VAL A 115 7.21 8.84 -3.93
CA VAL A 115 7.14 9.95 -2.98
C VAL A 115 7.31 11.27 -3.71
N VAL A 116 6.48 12.23 -3.35
CA VAL A 116 6.56 13.62 -3.79
C VAL A 116 6.75 14.49 -2.57
N VAL A 117 7.80 15.28 -2.57
CA VAL A 117 8.10 16.28 -1.54
C VAL A 117 7.94 17.66 -2.16
N ARG A 118 7.14 18.50 -1.54
CA ARG A 118 6.93 19.90 -1.94
C ARG A 118 7.32 20.82 -0.80
N LYS A 119 8.09 21.85 -1.10
CA LYS A 119 8.41 22.92 -0.19
C LYS A 119 7.86 24.22 -0.73
N PHE A 120 7.12 24.94 0.09
CA PHE A 120 6.52 26.21 -0.30
C PHE A 120 6.45 27.16 0.90
N MET A 121 6.36 28.44 0.60
CA MET A 121 6.20 29.47 1.64
C MET A 121 4.71 29.70 1.92
N ASP A 122 4.32 29.57 3.17
CA ASP A 122 3.01 30.04 3.67
C ASP A 122 3.26 31.28 4.54
N GLY A 123 3.11 32.44 3.94
CA GLY A 123 3.53 33.70 4.53
C GLY A 123 5.04 33.77 4.70
N ALA A 124 5.53 33.76 5.94
CA ALA A 124 6.95 33.82 6.29
C ALA A 124 7.53 32.45 6.74
N ILE A 125 6.73 31.41 6.70
CA ILE A 125 7.12 30.07 7.17
C ILE A 125 7.27 29.15 5.95
N GLU A 126 8.39 28.43 5.88
CA GLU A 126 8.56 27.35 4.92
C GLU A 126 7.78 26.12 5.40
N VAL A 127 6.91 25.61 4.57
CA VAL A 127 6.10 24.41 4.80
C VAL A 127 6.59 23.29 3.91
N THR A 128 6.80 22.13 4.50
CA THR A 128 7.10 20.89 3.79
C THR A 128 5.85 20.00 3.73
N GLU A 129 5.48 19.62 2.54
CA GLU A 129 4.44 18.63 2.27
C GLU A 129 5.07 17.40 1.64
N ILE A 130 4.86 16.24 2.27
CA ILE A 130 5.30 14.94 1.75
C ILE A 130 4.07 14.11 1.47
N GLU A 131 3.97 13.58 0.27
CA GLU A 131 2.95 12.61 -0.15
C GLU A 131 3.64 11.35 -0.63
N SER A 132 3.37 10.22 0.02
CA SER A 132 3.88 8.90 -0.34
C SER A 132 2.74 8.01 -0.79
N GLN A 133 2.83 7.52 -2.03
CA GLN A 133 1.90 6.59 -2.65
C GLN A 133 2.55 5.21 -2.70
N GLY A 134 2.00 4.25 -1.97
CA GLY A 134 2.46 2.86 -1.96
C GLY A 134 1.56 1.95 -2.79
N TYR A 135 2.15 0.95 -3.39
CA TYR A 135 1.51 -0.01 -4.27
C TYR A 135 1.85 -1.43 -3.85
N ASN A 136 0.86 -2.33 -3.89
CA ASN A 136 1.07 -3.77 -3.66
C ASN A 136 1.86 -4.44 -4.80
N THR A 137 2.01 -3.79 -5.93
CA THR A 137 2.82 -4.24 -7.08
C THR A 137 3.33 -3.04 -7.87
N CYS A 138 4.56 -3.15 -8.36
CA CYS A 138 5.17 -2.13 -9.20
C CYS A 138 4.67 -2.16 -10.65
N ASP A 139 4.04 -3.26 -11.09
CA ASP A 139 3.47 -3.35 -12.44
C ASP A 139 2.21 -2.46 -12.56
N PRO A 140 2.25 -1.38 -13.35
CA PRO A 140 1.12 -0.47 -13.54
C PRO A 140 -0.06 -1.12 -14.28
N ASN A 141 0.17 -2.22 -15.01
CA ASN A 141 -0.84 -2.92 -15.79
C ASN A 141 -1.52 -4.04 -15.01
N ASN A 142 -1.12 -4.29 -13.77
CA ASN A 142 -1.72 -5.34 -12.95
C ASN A 142 -3.15 -4.93 -12.54
N ALA A 143 -4.15 -5.72 -12.97
CA ALA A 143 -5.57 -5.47 -12.67
C ALA A 143 -5.91 -5.53 -11.17
N ARG A 144 -5.03 -6.09 -10.34
CA ARG A 144 -5.16 -6.16 -8.87
C ARG A 144 -4.27 -5.16 -8.16
N ARG A 145 -3.76 -4.17 -8.88
CA ARG A 145 -2.94 -3.11 -8.27
C ARG A 145 -3.80 -2.29 -7.32
N VAL A 146 -3.34 -2.20 -6.09
CA VAL A 146 -3.95 -1.40 -5.02
C VAL A 146 -2.98 -0.29 -4.65
N GLU A 147 -3.50 0.92 -4.52
CA GLU A 147 -2.76 2.09 -4.06
C GLU A 147 -3.24 2.51 -2.68
N ARG A 148 -2.30 2.92 -1.82
CA ARG A 148 -2.55 3.66 -0.58
C ARG A 148 -1.61 4.84 -0.52
N ALA A 149 -2.09 5.93 0.02
CA ALA A 149 -1.29 7.14 0.18
C ALA A 149 -1.25 7.58 1.65
N VAL A 150 -0.09 8.09 2.05
CA VAL A 150 0.14 8.75 3.33
C VAL A 150 0.63 10.15 3.04
N LYS A 151 0.14 11.13 3.78
CA LYS A 151 0.53 12.53 3.64
C LYS A 151 0.95 13.12 4.98
N ALA A 152 2.04 13.87 4.98
CA ALA A 152 2.51 14.66 6.11
C ALA A 152 2.72 16.11 5.67
N THR A 153 2.45 17.04 6.58
CA THR A 153 2.69 18.48 6.37
C THR A 153 3.20 19.08 7.66
N TYR A 154 4.29 19.82 7.61
CA TYR A 154 4.91 20.46 8.78
C TYR A 154 5.73 21.70 8.39
#